data_d587d4e3ca81b1db90a81a99506098e6
#
_entry.id   d587d4e3ca81b1db90a81a99506098e6
#
_cell.length_a   1.000
_cell.length_b   1.000
_cell.length_c   1.000
_cell.angle_alpha   90.00
_cell.angle_beta   90.00
_cell.angle_gamma   90.00
#
_symmetry.space_group_name_H-M   'P 1'
#
loop_
_entity.id
_entity.type
_entity.pdbx_description
1 polymer ?
#
loop_
_entity_poly.entity_id
_entity_poly.type
_entity_poly.pdbx_seq_one_letter_code
_entity_poly.pdbx_strand_id
1 'polypeptide(L)'
;MSTSQPRFWRDPLFYAAMGAALVYWLVLFVMTRPQTALGWPLREPLLFLYPALFYPVAEELVFRGLVQELAHRHLKPWHLGPLTHANILTSLLFTALHFFSHPPLWAAAVLVPSLLFGLFKDRSGTLGAPIVLHVFYNSGYFWLFGQLASGQ
;
A
#
# COMPACT_ATOMS: atom_id res chain seq x y z
N MET A 1 19.67 -11.56 -25.20
CA MET A 1 19.32 -12.44 -24.06
C MET A 1 18.16 -11.77 -23.30
N SER A 2 16.95 -12.31 -23.42
CA SER A 2 15.78 -11.80 -22.68
C SER A 2 15.94 -12.21 -21.23
N THR A 3 16.36 -11.28 -20.37
CA THR A 3 16.28 -11.48 -18.91
C THR A 3 14.82 -11.43 -18.54
N SER A 4 14.20 -12.60 -18.36
CA SER A 4 12.83 -12.68 -17.87
C SER A 4 12.76 -11.94 -16.52
N GLN A 5 11.98 -10.87 -16.47
CA GLN A 5 11.72 -10.12 -15.24
C GLN A 5 11.27 -11.09 -14.14
N PRO A 6 11.83 -11.00 -12.92
CA PRO A 6 11.45 -11.91 -11.84
C PRO A 6 9.96 -11.77 -11.56
N ARG A 7 9.24 -12.87 -11.68
CA ARG A 7 7.80 -12.92 -11.40
C ARG A 7 7.59 -12.73 -9.90
N PHE A 8 7.06 -11.58 -9.45
CA PHE A 8 6.91 -11.23 -8.04
C PHE A 8 6.14 -12.27 -7.22
N TRP A 9 5.21 -13.04 -7.85
CA TRP A 9 4.50 -14.15 -7.19
C TRP A 9 5.36 -15.38 -6.89
N ARG A 10 6.65 -15.36 -7.24
CA ARG A 10 7.64 -16.37 -6.83
C ARG A 10 8.55 -15.87 -5.70
N ASP A 11 8.44 -14.62 -5.34
CA ASP A 11 9.24 -14.02 -4.25
C ASP A 11 8.59 -14.35 -2.89
N PRO A 12 9.25 -15.11 -2.01
CA PRO A 12 8.70 -15.44 -0.69
C PRO A 12 8.44 -14.21 0.18
N LEU A 13 9.20 -13.10 -0.02
CA LEU A 13 8.96 -11.85 0.68
C LEU A 13 7.61 -11.23 0.31
N PHE A 14 7.11 -11.48 -0.90
CA PHE A 14 5.78 -11.02 -1.30
C PHE A 14 4.69 -11.63 -0.42
N TYR A 15 4.77 -12.93 -0.16
CA TYR A 15 3.82 -13.62 0.73
C TYR A 15 4.04 -13.25 2.20
N ALA A 16 5.28 -12.99 2.61
CA ALA A 16 5.56 -12.46 3.94
C ALA A 16 4.92 -11.07 4.14
N ALA A 17 4.96 -10.23 3.11
CA ALA A 17 4.28 -8.92 3.13
C ALA A 17 2.76 -9.08 3.24
N MET A 18 2.14 -10.00 2.49
CA MET A 18 0.71 -10.31 2.65
C MET A 18 0.39 -10.82 4.06
N GLY A 19 1.24 -11.71 4.60
CA GLY A 19 1.11 -12.21 5.97
C GLY A 19 1.19 -11.10 7.03
N ALA A 20 2.06 -10.11 6.83
CA ALA A 20 2.17 -8.95 7.71
C ALA A 20 0.86 -8.13 7.76
N ALA A 21 0.15 -7.99 6.63
CA ALA A 21 -1.17 -7.36 6.62
C ALA A 21 -2.20 -8.14 7.44
N LEU A 22 -2.21 -9.47 7.32
CA LEU A 22 -3.12 -10.32 8.11
C LEU A 22 -2.87 -10.17 9.61
N VAL A 23 -1.60 -10.16 10.03
CA VAL A 23 -1.22 -9.93 11.43
C VAL A 23 -1.64 -8.53 11.88
N TYR A 24 -1.40 -7.51 11.07
CA TYR A 24 -1.81 -6.13 11.38
C TYR A 24 -3.34 -6.01 11.55
N TRP A 25 -4.13 -6.58 10.64
CA TRP A 25 -5.59 -6.58 10.75
C TRP A 25 -6.08 -7.34 11.98
N LEU A 26 -5.48 -8.49 12.29
CA LEU A 26 -5.82 -9.26 13.48
C LEU A 26 -5.56 -8.45 14.75
N VAL A 27 -4.38 -7.82 14.86
CA VAL A 27 -4.05 -6.96 16.01
C VAL A 27 -5.04 -5.81 16.15
N LEU A 28 -5.32 -5.08 15.06
CA LEU A 28 -6.31 -4.00 15.08
C LEU A 28 -7.70 -4.51 15.46
N PHE A 29 -8.12 -5.64 14.91
CA PHE A 29 -9.44 -6.23 15.19
C PHE A 29 -9.59 -6.58 16.67
N VAL A 30 -8.57 -7.20 17.26
CA VAL A 30 -8.58 -7.52 18.70
C VAL A 30 -8.58 -6.26 19.57
N MET A 31 -7.82 -5.23 19.18
CA MET A 31 -7.71 -3.98 19.93
C MET A 31 -8.97 -3.12 19.82
N THR A 32 -9.57 -3.00 18.64
CA THR A 32 -10.69 -2.07 18.39
C THR A 32 -12.06 -2.73 18.50
N ARG A 33 -12.13 -4.07 18.34
CA ARG A 33 -13.37 -4.87 18.35
C ARG A 33 -14.47 -4.22 17.50
N PRO A 34 -14.23 -3.98 16.20
CA PRO A 34 -15.14 -3.23 15.35
C PRO A 34 -16.48 -3.96 15.24
N GLN A 35 -17.58 -3.20 15.30
CA GLN A 35 -18.95 -3.72 15.11
C GLN A 35 -19.32 -3.69 13.61
N THR A 36 -18.43 -4.13 12.75
CA THR A 36 -18.61 -4.08 11.30
C THR A 36 -19.48 -5.25 10.83
N ALA A 37 -20.55 -4.94 10.11
CA ALA A 37 -21.34 -5.96 9.43
C ALA A 37 -20.56 -6.45 8.21
N LEU A 38 -19.97 -7.64 8.25
CA LEU A 38 -19.07 -8.17 7.20
C LEU A 38 -19.69 -8.20 5.79
N GLY A 39 -21.02 -8.17 5.67
CA GLY A 39 -21.73 -8.07 4.39
C GLY A 39 -21.88 -6.65 3.83
N TRP A 40 -21.36 -5.61 4.50
CA TRP A 40 -21.52 -4.23 4.06
C TRP A 40 -20.96 -3.93 2.65
N PRO A 41 -19.84 -4.53 2.18
CA PRO A 41 -19.34 -4.27 0.83
C PRO A 41 -20.31 -4.69 -0.27
N LEU A 42 -21.17 -5.67 0.00
CA LEU A 42 -22.20 -6.10 -0.94
C LEU A 42 -23.40 -5.15 -0.99
N ARG A 43 -23.66 -4.42 0.10
CA ARG A 43 -24.73 -3.41 0.17
C ARG A 43 -24.30 -2.07 -0.39
N GLU A 44 -23.03 -1.71 -0.19
CA GLU A 44 -22.43 -0.44 -0.60
C GLU A 44 -21.15 -0.68 -1.46
N PRO A 45 -21.28 -1.33 -2.64
CA PRO A 45 -20.12 -1.81 -3.38
C PRO A 45 -19.20 -0.68 -3.86
N LEU A 46 -19.75 0.46 -4.26
CA LEU A 46 -18.92 1.59 -4.69
C LEU A 46 -18.16 2.23 -3.52
N LEU A 47 -18.81 2.36 -2.36
CA LEU A 47 -18.17 2.88 -1.15
C LEU A 47 -16.98 1.99 -0.72
N PHE A 48 -17.05 0.68 -0.96
CA PHE A 48 -15.96 -0.24 -0.75
C PHE A 48 -14.91 -0.19 -1.86
N LEU A 49 -15.33 -0.25 -3.13
CA LEU A 49 -14.41 -0.37 -4.26
C LEU A 49 -13.52 0.85 -4.46
N TYR A 50 -14.01 2.06 -4.15
CA TYR A 50 -13.16 3.26 -4.28
C TYR A 50 -11.90 3.17 -3.43
N PRO A 51 -11.97 3.02 -2.09
CA PRO A 51 -10.76 2.95 -1.27
C PRO A 51 -10.04 1.60 -1.35
N ALA A 52 -10.73 0.51 -1.69
CA ALA A 52 -10.13 -0.82 -1.74
C ALA A 52 -9.40 -1.12 -3.05
N LEU A 53 -9.85 -0.54 -4.17
CA LEU A 53 -9.33 -0.86 -5.49
C LEU A 53 -8.93 0.37 -6.30
N PHE A 54 -9.84 1.32 -6.53
CA PHE A 54 -9.59 2.40 -7.50
C PHE A 54 -8.51 3.37 -7.02
N TYR A 55 -8.55 3.82 -5.76
CA TYR A 55 -7.52 4.70 -5.21
C TYR A 55 -6.17 4.01 -5.14
N PRO A 56 -6.00 2.79 -4.58
CA PRO A 56 -4.74 2.07 -4.60
C PRO A 56 -4.11 1.95 -5.99
N VAL A 57 -4.91 1.59 -7.00
CA VAL A 57 -4.40 1.48 -8.37
C VAL A 57 -3.92 2.85 -8.89
N ALA A 58 -4.73 3.89 -8.75
CA ALA A 58 -4.37 5.24 -9.19
C ALA A 58 -3.13 5.77 -8.46
N GLU A 59 -3.04 5.56 -7.16
CA GLU A 59 -1.92 5.97 -6.32
C GLU A 59 -0.63 5.26 -6.72
N GLU A 60 -0.66 3.94 -6.97
CA GLU A 60 0.53 3.21 -7.42
C GLU A 60 0.99 3.65 -8.82
N LEU A 61 0.07 3.95 -9.74
CA LEU A 61 0.42 4.51 -11.04
C LEU A 61 1.14 5.85 -10.92
N VAL A 62 0.65 6.74 -10.05
CA VAL A 62 1.25 8.05 -9.83
C VAL A 62 2.56 7.93 -9.04
N PHE A 63 2.53 7.30 -7.87
CA PHE A 63 3.68 7.34 -6.95
C PHE A 63 4.79 6.38 -7.39
N ARG A 64 4.50 5.14 -7.77
CA ARG A 64 5.53 4.17 -8.18
C ARG A 64 5.80 4.20 -9.67
N GLY A 65 4.76 4.48 -10.47
CA GLY A 65 4.91 4.59 -11.93
C GLY A 65 5.57 5.89 -12.38
N LEU A 66 5.26 7.01 -11.73
CA LEU A 66 5.78 8.31 -12.15
C LEU A 66 6.80 8.87 -11.15
N VAL A 67 6.42 9.13 -9.89
CA VAL A 67 7.27 9.85 -8.92
C VAL A 67 8.54 9.08 -8.59
N GLN A 68 8.42 7.79 -8.22
CA GLN A 68 9.58 6.96 -7.89
C GLN A 68 10.50 6.77 -9.11
N GLU A 69 9.94 6.61 -10.30
CA GLU A 69 10.71 6.50 -11.55
C GLU A 69 11.46 7.81 -11.88
N LEU A 70 10.82 8.97 -11.70
CA LEU A 70 11.49 10.26 -11.88
C LEU A 70 12.59 10.48 -10.84
N ALA A 71 12.38 10.08 -9.59
CA ALA A 71 13.40 10.15 -8.56
C ALA A 71 14.61 9.26 -8.91
N HIS A 72 14.40 8.07 -9.43
CA HIS A 72 15.47 7.21 -9.91
C HIS A 72 16.30 7.85 -11.04
N ARG A 73 15.64 8.52 -11.97
CA ARG A 73 16.29 9.11 -13.17
C ARG A 73 17.06 10.39 -12.87
N HIS A 74 16.56 11.22 -11.96
CA HIS A 74 17.05 12.59 -11.79
C HIS A 74 17.85 12.85 -10.51
N LEU A 75 17.80 11.95 -9.52
CA LEU A 75 18.49 12.12 -8.27
C LEU A 75 19.70 11.20 -8.15
N LYS A 76 20.74 11.66 -7.45
CA LYS A 76 21.92 10.83 -7.18
C LYS A 76 21.51 9.57 -6.39
N PRO A 77 21.91 8.39 -6.84
CA PRO A 77 21.50 7.14 -6.18
C PRO A 77 22.19 6.98 -4.81
N TRP A 78 21.42 6.63 -3.82
CA TRP A 78 21.89 6.14 -2.52
C TRP A 78 20.89 5.12 -1.95
N HIS A 79 21.31 4.32 -0.99
CA HIS A 79 20.52 3.26 -0.39
C HIS A 79 20.61 3.29 1.13
N LEU A 80 19.51 2.93 1.80
CA LEU A 80 19.46 2.62 3.22
C LEU A 80 19.00 1.15 3.36
N GLY A 81 19.97 0.25 3.50
CA GLY A 81 19.69 -1.18 3.44
C GLY A 81 19.05 -1.56 2.09
N PRO A 82 17.89 -2.23 2.08
CA PRO A 82 17.20 -2.61 0.84
C PRO A 82 16.41 -1.47 0.19
N LEU A 83 16.30 -0.31 0.85
CA LEU A 83 15.50 0.82 0.39
C LEU A 83 16.33 1.76 -0.47
N THR A 84 15.83 2.08 -1.66
CA THR A 84 16.44 3.07 -2.54
C THR A 84 16.06 4.48 -2.12
N HIS A 85 16.89 5.49 -2.49
CA HIS A 85 16.57 6.91 -2.31
C HIS A 85 15.20 7.26 -2.91
N ALA A 86 14.90 6.72 -4.12
CA ALA A 86 13.67 6.98 -4.83
C ALA A 86 12.45 6.44 -4.07
N ASN A 87 12.54 5.23 -3.52
CA ASN A 87 11.49 4.67 -2.68
C ASN A 87 11.27 5.52 -1.42
N ILE A 88 12.34 5.87 -0.70
CA ILE A 88 12.25 6.66 0.54
C ILE A 88 11.59 8.02 0.27
N LEU A 89 12.07 8.76 -0.74
CA LEU A 89 11.53 10.08 -1.07
C LEU A 89 10.06 10.00 -1.53
N THR A 90 9.73 9.02 -2.37
CA THR A 90 8.36 8.81 -2.82
C THR A 90 7.43 8.46 -1.66
N SER A 91 7.90 7.60 -0.74
CA SER A 91 7.11 7.19 0.41
C SER A 91 6.93 8.32 1.42
N LEU A 92 7.92 9.18 1.61
CA LEU A 92 7.78 10.38 2.43
C LEU A 92 6.77 11.35 1.83
N LEU A 93 6.81 11.57 0.50
CA LEU A 93 5.83 12.42 -0.18
C LEU A 93 4.42 11.85 -0.08
N PHE A 94 4.27 10.54 -0.34
CA PHE A 94 2.99 9.83 -0.21
C PHE A 94 2.41 10.00 1.19
N THR A 95 3.22 9.76 2.22
CA THR A 95 2.85 9.92 3.61
C THR A 95 2.47 11.37 3.94
N ALA A 96 3.26 12.34 3.49
CA ALA A 96 2.99 13.76 3.72
C ALA A 96 1.62 14.20 3.19
N LEU A 97 1.21 13.69 2.02
CA LEU A 97 -0.11 13.98 1.46
C LEU A 97 -1.26 13.40 2.28
N HIS A 98 -1.03 12.30 3.00
CA HIS A 98 -2.06 11.72 3.87
C HIS A 98 -2.37 12.57 5.11
N PHE A 99 -1.44 13.43 5.55
CA PHE A 99 -1.72 14.36 6.65
C PHE A 99 -2.79 15.42 6.33
N PHE A 100 -3.11 15.65 5.06
CA PHE A 100 -4.17 16.58 4.67
C PHE A 100 -5.58 16.01 4.87
N SER A 101 -5.73 14.68 4.92
CA SER A 101 -7.03 14.01 4.92
C SER A 101 -7.24 13.02 6.05
N HIS A 102 -6.19 12.74 6.85
CA HIS A 102 -6.25 11.70 7.90
C HIS A 102 -5.65 12.17 9.23
N PRO A 103 -6.09 11.57 10.36
CA PRO A 103 -5.49 11.83 11.65
C PRO A 103 -3.97 11.56 11.66
N PRO A 104 -3.16 12.37 12.38
CA PRO A 104 -1.71 12.34 12.26
C PRO A 104 -1.06 10.97 12.47
N LEU A 105 -1.51 10.22 13.46
CA LEU A 105 -0.94 8.89 13.75
C LEU A 105 -1.23 7.90 12.61
N TRP A 106 -2.43 7.95 12.06
CA TRP A 106 -2.83 7.11 10.93
C TRP A 106 -2.04 7.50 9.67
N ALA A 107 -1.96 8.79 9.37
CA ALA A 107 -1.18 9.31 8.24
C ALA A 107 0.30 8.89 8.34
N ALA A 108 0.92 9.01 9.52
CA ALA A 108 2.29 8.58 9.74
C ALA A 108 2.48 7.07 9.57
N ALA A 109 1.51 6.26 10.00
CA ALA A 109 1.57 4.80 9.87
C ALA A 109 1.58 4.33 8.41
N VAL A 110 1.03 5.12 7.47
CA VAL A 110 1.04 4.84 6.02
C VAL A 110 2.47 4.77 5.46
N LEU A 111 3.46 5.36 6.13
CA LEU A 111 4.86 5.27 5.68
C LEU A 111 5.35 3.83 5.56
N VAL A 112 4.99 2.96 6.49
CA VAL A 112 5.47 1.57 6.52
C VAL A 112 5.00 0.78 5.29
N PRO A 113 3.69 0.69 4.99
CA PRO A 113 3.24 0.02 3.76
C PRO A 113 3.73 0.72 2.49
N SER A 114 3.84 2.05 2.49
CA SER A 114 4.38 2.79 1.35
C SER A 114 5.82 2.40 1.01
N LEU A 115 6.71 2.32 2.00
CA LEU A 115 8.09 1.83 1.80
C LEU A 115 8.12 0.40 1.28
N LEU A 116 7.21 -0.45 1.76
CA LEU A 116 7.09 -1.83 1.32
C LEU A 116 6.65 -1.91 -0.15
N PHE A 117 5.65 -1.13 -0.57
CA PHE A 117 5.20 -1.09 -1.97
C PHE A 117 6.31 -0.61 -2.91
N GLY A 118 7.03 0.46 -2.50
CA GLY A 118 8.19 0.95 -3.25
C GLY A 118 9.34 -0.05 -3.33
N LEU A 119 9.59 -0.83 -2.28
CA LEU A 119 10.56 -1.93 -2.27
C LEU A 119 10.19 -2.98 -3.32
N PHE A 120 8.92 -3.38 -3.40
CA PHE A 120 8.48 -4.37 -4.39
C PHE A 120 8.48 -3.81 -5.82
N LYS A 121 8.25 -2.50 -6.01
CA LYS A 121 8.48 -1.84 -7.30
C LYS A 121 9.95 -1.98 -7.73
N ASP A 122 10.88 -1.68 -6.83
CA ASP A 122 12.33 -1.75 -7.11
C ASP A 122 12.78 -3.20 -7.39
N ARG A 123 12.29 -4.17 -6.62
CA ARG A 123 12.64 -5.59 -6.76
C ARG A 123 12.09 -6.23 -8.02
N SER A 124 10.85 -5.92 -8.39
CA SER A 124 10.16 -6.56 -9.53
C SER A 124 10.35 -5.81 -10.85
N GLY A 125 10.75 -4.53 -10.78
CA GLY A 125 10.81 -3.64 -11.95
C GLY A 125 9.45 -3.32 -12.57
N THR A 126 8.34 -3.76 -11.95
CA THR A 126 6.97 -3.61 -12.46
C THR A 126 6.03 -3.01 -11.42
N LEU A 127 4.86 -2.54 -11.86
CA LEU A 127 3.81 -2.04 -10.95
C LEU A 127 2.89 -3.15 -10.41
N GLY A 128 3.00 -4.38 -10.93
CA GLY A 128 2.11 -5.46 -10.54
C GLY A 128 2.19 -5.80 -9.05
N ALA A 129 3.40 -5.95 -8.50
CA ALA A 129 3.59 -6.28 -7.09
C ALA A 129 3.05 -5.19 -6.14
N PRO A 130 3.45 -3.90 -6.28
CA PRO A 130 2.92 -2.85 -5.41
C PRO A 130 1.40 -2.67 -5.54
N ILE A 131 0.83 -2.73 -6.75
CA ILE A 131 -0.62 -2.65 -6.93
C ILE A 131 -1.34 -3.78 -6.19
N VAL A 132 -0.92 -5.03 -6.37
CA VAL A 132 -1.57 -6.17 -5.70
C VAL A 132 -1.46 -6.06 -4.18
N LEU A 133 -0.30 -5.68 -3.65
CA LEU A 133 -0.13 -5.48 -2.20
C LEU A 133 -1.01 -4.36 -1.68
N HIS A 134 -1.02 -3.20 -2.35
CA HIS A 134 -1.80 -2.04 -1.90
C HIS A 134 -3.30 -2.34 -1.92
N VAL A 135 -3.80 -2.91 -3.02
CA VAL A 135 -5.20 -3.37 -3.11
C VAL A 135 -5.53 -4.38 -2.01
N PHE A 136 -4.65 -5.33 -1.76
CA PHE A 136 -4.85 -6.33 -0.70
C PHE A 136 -4.91 -5.67 0.69
N TYR A 137 -3.95 -4.78 1.02
CA TYR A 137 -3.90 -4.06 2.29
C TYR A 137 -5.17 -3.23 2.52
N ASN A 138 -5.60 -2.48 1.51
CA ASN A 138 -6.79 -1.65 1.61
C ASN A 138 -8.07 -2.47 1.63
N SER A 139 -8.18 -3.51 0.81
CA SER A 139 -9.37 -4.36 0.78
C SER A 139 -9.67 -4.99 2.14
N GLY A 140 -8.68 -5.58 2.80
CA GLY A 140 -8.88 -6.16 4.12
C GLY A 140 -9.15 -5.11 5.20
N TYR A 141 -8.41 -3.99 5.15
CA TYR A 141 -8.63 -2.90 6.10
C TYR A 141 -10.06 -2.33 5.97
N PHE A 142 -10.47 -1.93 4.79
CA PHE A 142 -11.81 -1.35 4.61
C PHE A 142 -12.92 -2.37 4.79
N TRP A 143 -12.71 -3.63 4.43
CA TRP A 143 -13.69 -4.66 4.71
C TRP A 143 -13.96 -4.82 6.21
N LEU A 144 -12.92 -4.86 7.02
CA LEU A 144 -13.02 -5.09 8.46
C LEU A 144 -13.40 -3.83 9.25
N PHE A 145 -12.98 -2.64 8.79
CA PHE A 145 -13.05 -1.40 9.57
C PHE A 145 -13.81 -0.25 8.86
N GLY A 146 -14.19 -0.42 7.60
CA GLY A 146 -14.69 0.68 6.76
C GLY A 146 -16.01 1.30 7.21
N GLN A 147 -16.86 0.59 7.95
CA GLN A 147 -18.09 1.17 8.50
C GLN A 147 -17.85 2.15 9.65
N LEU A 148 -16.70 2.09 10.31
CA LEU A 148 -16.32 3.06 11.34
C LEU A 148 -16.01 4.45 10.74
N ALA A 149 -15.69 4.51 9.45
CA ALA A 149 -15.39 5.75 8.73
C ALA A 149 -16.65 6.41 8.10
N SER A 150 -17.74 5.67 7.92
CA SER A 150 -18.97 6.15 7.28
C SER A 150 -20.07 6.54 8.28
N GLY A 151 -19.84 6.38 9.56
CA GLY A 151 -20.79 6.63 10.65
C GLY A 151 -20.57 7.94 11.42
N GLN A 152 -19.86 8.93 10.84
CA GLN A 152 -19.73 10.28 11.39
C GLN A 152 -20.15 11.33 10.38
#